data_0431d776043b09fb4d66ee3e9603c1c9
#
_entry.id   0431d776043b09fb4d66ee3e9603c1c9
#
_cell.length_a   1.000
_cell.length_b   1.000
_cell.length_c   1.000
_cell.angle_alpha   90.00
_cell.angle_beta   90.00
_cell.angle_gamma   90.00
#
_symmetry.space_group_name_H-M   'P 1'
#
loop_
_entity.id
_entity.type
_entity.pdbx_description
1 polymer ?
#
loop_
_entity_poly.entity_id
_entity_poly.type
_entity_poly.pdbx_seq_one_letter_code
_entity_poly.pdbx_strand_id
1 'polypeptide(L)'
;MKVLMLSKACLVGSYQTKLEAIAQHKEIDLTVIVPPVWHDPAGAVKLERAHTEGYRLLVDPIRFNGQFHTYYFPKLRQRLAAIRPDVLHIDEEPYNLATWLALRQARRVQAKTLFFSWQNLRREYPFPFNLLEKQVLAKIDFGIMGNQAAAEVWRQKGYGGPLRVIPQFGVDAALFQPPAQRDPGRGFVIGSANRRLVPEKGVDLLLRAAARLPGVWRLHIAGDGPERPSLEKLARQLGIWERVQFDGVVTSAQMPGYLQQLDALVLASRTLPNWKEQFGRVLIEAMACEVAVVGANSGEIPNVIGEAGLIFPENDEMALHHHLLNLMQSATLRDDLGANGRQRVLNHYTQSQIAHETVAVYHKMINNASDKTISAN
;
A
#
# COMPACT_ATOMS: atom_id res chain seq x y z
N MET A 1 4.02 1.79 26.90
CA MET A 1 4.04 0.47 26.21
C MET A 1 5.26 0.42 25.29
N LYS A 2 6.12 -0.59 25.46
CA LYS A 2 7.29 -0.79 24.61
C LYS A 2 6.91 -1.61 23.37
N VAL A 3 7.11 -1.05 22.19
CA VAL A 3 6.84 -1.73 20.92
C VAL A 3 8.15 -1.91 20.16
N LEU A 4 8.44 -3.14 19.76
CA LEU A 4 9.52 -3.45 18.82
C LEU A 4 8.90 -3.83 17.48
N MET A 5 9.26 -3.12 16.41
CA MET A 5 8.83 -3.43 15.05
C MET A 5 9.99 -3.99 14.23
N LEU A 6 9.74 -5.03 13.46
CA LEU A 6 10.65 -5.53 12.42
C LEU A 6 10.05 -5.19 11.07
N SER A 7 10.73 -4.37 10.26
CA SER A 7 10.22 -4.00 8.94
C SER A 7 11.32 -3.75 7.93
N LYS A 8 11.40 -4.55 6.87
CA LYS A 8 12.25 -4.22 5.72
C LYS A 8 11.61 -3.17 4.79
N ALA A 9 10.29 -3.00 4.86
CA ALA A 9 9.59 -1.99 4.07
C ALA A 9 10.02 -0.56 4.48
N CYS A 10 10.33 -0.34 5.76
CA CYS A 10 10.78 0.95 6.27
C CYS A 10 12.23 1.32 5.87
N LEU A 11 12.86 0.59 4.95
CA LEU A 11 14.04 1.04 4.20
C LEU A 11 13.73 2.28 3.36
N VAL A 12 12.51 2.39 2.84
CA VAL A 12 12.05 3.52 2.04
C VAL A 12 11.67 4.66 2.96
N GLY A 13 12.29 5.83 2.75
CA GLY A 13 12.13 7.00 3.64
C GLY A 13 10.69 7.46 3.78
N SER A 14 9.92 7.51 2.70
CA SER A 14 8.49 7.89 2.74
C SER A 14 7.59 6.94 3.57
N TYR A 15 8.05 5.72 3.86
CA TYR A 15 7.31 4.78 4.71
C TYR A 15 7.58 4.99 6.20
N GLN A 16 8.64 5.76 6.52
CA GLN A 16 9.00 6.08 7.90
C GLN A 16 8.07 7.12 8.53
N THR A 17 7.31 7.88 7.74
CA THR A 17 6.31 8.84 8.24
C THR A 17 5.25 8.19 9.14
N LYS A 18 4.86 6.94 8.86
CA LYS A 18 4.00 6.14 9.74
C LYS A 18 4.63 5.93 11.12
N LEU A 19 5.95 5.72 11.17
CA LEU A 19 6.66 5.45 12.42
C LEU A 19 6.70 6.69 13.30
N GLU A 20 6.93 7.88 12.72
CA GLU A 20 6.83 9.14 13.43
C GLU A 20 5.40 9.38 13.94
N ALA A 21 4.39 9.09 13.11
CA ALA A 21 3.00 9.21 13.52
C ALA A 21 2.64 8.25 14.69
N ILE A 22 3.17 7.01 14.72
CA ILE A 22 3.03 6.11 15.86
C ILE A 22 3.74 6.67 17.10
N ALA A 23 4.93 7.24 16.92
CA ALA A 23 5.74 7.79 18.03
C ALA A 23 5.14 9.09 18.63
N GLN A 24 4.23 9.78 17.94
CA GLN A 24 3.46 10.90 18.50
C GLN A 24 2.52 10.49 19.63
N HIS A 25 2.16 9.20 19.71
CA HIS A 25 1.42 8.63 20.84
C HIS A 25 2.36 8.44 22.02
N LYS A 26 2.33 9.38 22.99
CA LYS A 26 3.29 9.48 24.12
C LYS A 26 3.40 8.22 24.98
N GLU A 27 2.37 7.39 24.99
CA GLU A 27 2.34 6.10 25.68
C GLU A 27 3.12 4.99 24.95
N ILE A 28 3.57 5.21 23.71
CA ILE A 28 4.31 4.25 22.90
C ILE A 28 5.80 4.56 22.88
N ASP A 29 6.62 3.66 23.41
CA ASP A 29 8.08 3.65 23.26
C ASP A 29 8.44 2.73 22.07
N LEU A 30 8.52 3.33 20.86
CA LEU A 30 8.74 2.60 19.60
C LEU A 30 10.22 2.41 19.30
N THR A 31 10.62 1.17 19.06
CA THR A 31 11.91 0.81 18.47
C THR A 31 11.66 0.04 17.18
N VAL A 32 12.33 0.40 16.10
CA VAL A 32 12.18 -0.24 14.78
C VAL A 32 13.52 -0.82 14.35
N ILE A 33 13.53 -2.08 13.93
CA ILE A 33 14.70 -2.75 13.36
C ILE A 33 14.50 -2.87 11.84
N VAL A 34 15.46 -2.34 11.08
CA VAL A 34 15.53 -2.44 9.63
C VAL A 34 16.88 -3.05 9.21
N PRO A 35 16.99 -3.71 8.04
CA PRO A 35 18.29 -4.07 7.49
C PRO A 35 18.99 -2.82 6.90
N PRO A 36 20.31 -2.84 6.67
CA PRO A 36 21.00 -1.73 5.99
C PRO A 36 20.66 -1.63 4.50
N VAL A 37 20.29 -2.75 3.90
CA VAL A 37 19.97 -2.88 2.48
C VAL A 37 19.12 -4.12 2.26
N TRP A 38 18.25 -4.08 1.26
CA TRP A 38 17.54 -5.25 0.72
C TRP A 38 17.88 -5.43 -0.74
N HIS A 39 18.28 -6.64 -1.14
CA HIS A 39 18.56 -6.98 -2.53
C HIS A 39 17.27 -7.48 -3.20
N ASP A 40 16.59 -6.59 -3.90
CA ASP A 40 15.43 -6.95 -4.71
C ASP A 40 15.91 -7.40 -6.11
N PRO A 41 15.20 -8.30 -6.83
CA PRO A 41 15.52 -8.62 -8.21
C PRO A 41 15.61 -7.40 -9.15
N ALA A 42 14.92 -6.32 -8.81
CA ALA A 42 14.96 -5.04 -9.54
C ALA A 42 16.12 -4.12 -9.13
N GLY A 43 16.91 -4.50 -8.12
CA GLY A 43 18.05 -3.72 -7.61
C GLY A 43 18.15 -3.68 -6.09
N ALA A 44 19.19 -3.04 -5.58
CA ALA A 44 19.40 -2.90 -4.13
C ALA A 44 18.65 -1.69 -3.58
N VAL A 45 17.77 -1.92 -2.60
CA VAL A 45 17.09 -0.88 -1.84
C VAL A 45 17.90 -0.60 -0.58
N LYS A 46 18.56 0.55 -0.52
CA LYS A 46 19.34 0.99 0.64
C LYS A 46 18.45 1.72 1.63
N LEU A 47 18.86 1.70 2.90
CA LEU A 47 18.18 2.46 3.95
C LEU A 47 18.27 3.97 3.66
N GLU A 48 17.12 4.60 3.51
CA GLU A 48 16.95 6.04 3.60
C GLU A 48 16.65 6.42 5.05
N ARG A 49 17.16 7.59 5.51
CA ARG A 49 16.84 8.15 6.84
C ARG A 49 16.18 9.51 6.63
N ALA A 50 14.89 9.49 6.28
CA ALA A 50 14.14 10.69 5.96
C ALA A 50 13.24 11.16 7.12
N HIS A 51 12.64 10.21 7.85
CA HIS A 51 11.69 10.47 8.94
C HIS A 51 12.06 9.58 10.11
N THR A 52 12.85 10.09 11.05
CA THR A 52 13.43 9.32 12.17
C THR A 52 13.19 9.96 13.54
N GLU A 53 12.23 10.88 13.65
CA GLU A 53 11.94 11.58 14.88
C GLU A 53 10.98 10.79 15.79
N GLY A 54 11.20 10.90 17.09
CA GLY A 54 10.29 10.36 18.12
C GLY A 54 10.42 8.86 18.39
N TYR A 55 11.19 8.08 17.62
CA TYR A 55 11.40 6.66 17.80
C TYR A 55 12.88 6.24 17.63
N ARG A 56 13.21 5.02 18.04
CA ARG A 56 14.56 4.48 17.88
C ARG A 56 14.68 3.63 16.63
N LEU A 57 15.48 4.03 15.65
CA LEU A 57 15.79 3.25 14.46
C LEU A 57 17.09 2.46 14.65
N LEU A 58 17.00 1.15 14.72
CA LEU A 58 18.12 0.22 14.80
C LEU A 58 18.37 -0.42 13.43
N VAL A 59 19.64 -0.42 13.01
CA VAL A 59 20.05 -1.05 11.76
C VAL A 59 20.77 -2.34 12.07
N ASP A 60 20.14 -3.47 11.77
CA ASP A 60 20.72 -4.79 11.99
C ASP A 60 20.89 -5.55 10.66
N PRO A 61 22.07 -6.15 10.42
CA PRO A 61 22.26 -6.95 9.23
C PRO A 61 21.37 -8.19 9.26
N ILE A 62 20.96 -8.63 8.09
CA ILE A 62 20.19 -9.85 7.88
C ILE A 62 21.06 -10.93 7.23
N ARG A 63 20.70 -12.20 7.41
CA ARG A 63 21.25 -13.33 6.65
C ARG A 63 20.33 -13.66 5.48
N PHE A 64 20.89 -14.22 4.42
CA PHE A 64 20.17 -14.58 3.18
C PHE A 64 19.41 -13.40 2.56
N ASN A 65 20.09 -12.23 2.51
CA ASN A 65 19.55 -11.01 1.92
C ASN A 65 19.14 -11.26 0.45
N GLY A 66 17.96 -10.78 0.06
CA GLY A 66 17.37 -11.03 -1.26
C GLY A 66 16.54 -12.32 -1.36
N GLN A 67 16.66 -13.24 -0.40
CA GLN A 67 15.88 -14.48 -0.36
C GLN A 67 14.64 -14.31 0.52
N PHE A 68 13.52 -13.94 -0.09
CA PHE A 68 12.31 -13.50 0.60
C PHE A 68 11.79 -14.49 1.66
N HIS A 69 11.89 -15.80 1.45
CA HIS A 69 11.38 -16.80 2.37
C HIS A 69 12.34 -17.18 3.50
N THR A 70 13.65 -17.01 3.29
CA THR A 70 14.68 -17.58 4.18
C THR A 70 15.49 -16.58 4.95
N TYR A 71 15.39 -15.26 4.62
CA TYR A 71 16.12 -14.25 5.38
C TYR A 71 15.68 -14.18 6.85
N TYR A 72 16.59 -13.73 7.73
CA TYR A 72 16.29 -13.51 9.13
C TYR A 72 17.28 -12.53 9.79
N PHE A 73 16.91 -12.03 10.97
CA PHE A 73 17.70 -11.10 11.78
C PHE A 73 18.49 -11.87 12.87
N PRO A 74 19.81 -12.09 12.72
CA PRO A 74 20.59 -12.90 13.66
C PRO A 74 20.69 -12.29 15.07
N LYS A 75 20.65 -10.95 15.19
CA LYS A 75 20.74 -10.23 16.47
C LYS A 75 19.40 -10.09 17.20
N LEU A 76 18.28 -10.52 16.61
CA LEU A 76 16.94 -10.29 17.17
C LEU A 76 16.80 -10.80 18.61
N ARG A 77 17.38 -11.96 18.93
CA ARG A 77 17.35 -12.51 20.31
C ARG A 77 17.98 -11.54 21.33
N GLN A 78 19.12 -10.95 21.00
CA GLN A 78 19.81 -9.99 21.87
C GLN A 78 18.98 -8.71 22.01
N ARG A 79 18.37 -8.22 20.91
CA ARG A 79 17.50 -7.03 20.91
C ARG A 79 16.27 -7.24 21.79
N LEU A 80 15.60 -8.37 21.66
CA LEU A 80 14.43 -8.71 22.48
C LEU A 80 14.78 -8.80 23.97
N ALA A 81 15.93 -9.42 24.31
CA ALA A 81 16.37 -9.52 25.70
C ALA A 81 16.71 -8.16 26.32
N ALA A 82 17.29 -7.24 25.54
CA ALA A 82 17.67 -5.90 25.99
C ALA A 82 16.47 -4.94 26.10
N ILE A 83 15.55 -4.97 25.12
CA ILE A 83 14.40 -4.03 25.03
C ILE A 83 13.25 -4.52 25.92
N ARG A 84 13.01 -5.84 25.97
CA ARG A 84 11.86 -6.48 26.62
C ARG A 84 10.55 -5.79 26.21
N PRO A 85 10.18 -5.85 24.91
CA PRO A 85 8.99 -5.19 24.42
C PRO A 85 7.72 -5.86 24.97
N ASP A 86 6.67 -5.07 25.17
CA ASP A 86 5.32 -5.58 25.43
C ASP A 86 4.70 -6.18 24.15
N VAL A 87 4.99 -5.56 23.00
CA VAL A 87 4.50 -5.97 21.68
C VAL A 87 5.67 -6.09 20.69
N LEU A 88 5.74 -7.21 19.97
CA LEU A 88 6.57 -7.38 18.77
C LEU A 88 5.68 -7.31 17.54
N HIS A 89 5.79 -6.22 16.77
CA HIS A 89 5.16 -6.05 15.47
C HIS A 89 6.07 -6.59 14.37
N ILE A 90 5.67 -7.69 13.76
CA ILE A 90 6.41 -8.33 12.67
C ILE A 90 5.76 -7.88 11.35
N ASP A 91 6.32 -6.85 10.74
CA ASP A 91 5.86 -6.28 9.47
C ASP A 91 6.32 -7.15 8.28
N GLU A 92 6.01 -8.46 8.38
CA GLU A 92 6.43 -9.51 7.47
C GLU A 92 5.38 -10.63 7.39
N GLU A 93 5.38 -11.33 6.25
CA GLU A 93 4.44 -12.41 5.95
C GLU A 93 4.63 -13.65 6.85
N PRO A 94 3.57 -14.37 7.23
CA PRO A 94 3.63 -15.51 8.16
C PRO A 94 4.46 -16.70 7.67
N TYR A 95 4.61 -16.90 6.36
CA TYR A 95 5.37 -18.01 5.79
C TYR A 95 6.88 -17.76 5.74
N ASN A 96 7.36 -16.58 6.14
CA ASN A 96 8.78 -16.24 6.15
C ASN A 96 9.49 -16.84 7.38
N LEU A 97 10.72 -17.31 7.20
CA LEU A 97 11.58 -17.76 8.30
C LEU A 97 11.80 -16.65 9.33
N ALA A 98 11.91 -15.39 8.89
CA ALA A 98 12.04 -14.23 9.76
C ALA A 98 10.88 -14.15 10.76
N THR A 99 9.63 -14.31 10.30
CA THR A 99 8.42 -14.26 11.13
C THR A 99 8.38 -15.41 12.12
N TRP A 100 8.68 -16.63 11.67
CA TRP A 100 8.70 -17.80 12.54
C TRP A 100 9.75 -17.71 13.65
N LEU A 101 10.97 -17.27 13.31
CA LEU A 101 12.04 -17.06 14.29
C LEU A 101 11.70 -15.92 15.27
N ALA A 102 11.12 -14.82 14.76
CA ALA A 102 10.70 -13.70 15.57
C ALA A 102 9.65 -14.11 16.61
N LEU A 103 8.62 -14.84 16.19
CA LEU A 103 7.60 -15.37 17.07
C LEU A 103 8.18 -16.28 18.18
N ARG A 104 9.07 -17.22 17.81
CA ARG A 104 9.71 -18.12 18.79
C ARG A 104 10.56 -17.38 19.82
N GLN A 105 11.22 -16.31 19.41
CA GLN A 105 12.09 -15.51 20.28
C GLN A 105 11.28 -14.56 21.17
N ALA A 106 10.21 -13.94 20.65
CA ALA A 106 9.30 -13.09 21.41
C ALA A 106 8.66 -13.82 22.61
N ARG A 107 8.28 -15.07 22.43
CA ARG A 107 7.70 -15.90 23.51
C ARG A 107 8.64 -16.09 24.69
N ARG A 108 9.97 -16.02 24.51
CA ARG A 108 10.94 -16.13 25.62
C ARG A 108 10.96 -14.91 26.53
N VAL A 109 10.53 -13.75 26.00
CA VAL A 109 10.41 -12.49 26.73
C VAL A 109 8.95 -12.13 27.01
N GLN A 110 8.01 -13.04 26.74
CA GLN A 110 6.56 -12.91 26.94
C GLN A 110 5.93 -11.72 26.17
N ALA A 111 6.56 -11.26 25.08
CA ALA A 111 6.02 -10.23 24.24
C ALA A 111 4.80 -10.75 23.43
N LYS A 112 3.74 -9.96 23.37
CA LYS A 112 2.64 -10.20 22.42
C LYS A 112 3.11 -10.00 20.99
N THR A 113 2.58 -10.78 20.06
CA THR A 113 3.07 -10.81 18.67
C THR A 113 1.97 -10.54 17.67
N LEU A 114 2.27 -9.72 16.68
CA LEU A 114 1.40 -9.55 15.53
C LEU A 114 2.20 -9.66 14.22
N PHE A 115 1.52 -10.06 13.15
CA PHE A 115 2.08 -10.04 11.79
C PHE A 115 1.31 -9.09 10.89
N PHE A 116 1.96 -8.68 9.81
CA PHE A 116 1.35 -7.92 8.71
C PHE A 116 1.33 -8.75 7.42
N SER A 117 0.27 -8.61 6.60
CA SER A 117 0.20 -9.29 5.31
C SER A 117 -0.52 -8.50 4.22
N TRP A 118 0.06 -8.51 3.02
CA TRP A 118 -0.58 -8.09 1.77
C TRP A 118 -1.10 -9.26 0.92
N GLN A 119 -0.97 -10.51 1.37
CA GLN A 119 -1.30 -11.68 0.54
C GLN A 119 -2.80 -11.74 0.23
N ASN A 120 -3.19 -11.18 -0.90
CA ASN A 120 -4.57 -11.11 -1.38
C ASN A 120 -4.97 -12.22 -2.37
N LEU A 121 -4.04 -13.15 -2.65
CA LEU A 121 -4.28 -14.37 -3.42
C LEU A 121 -3.86 -15.57 -2.59
N ARG A 122 -4.72 -16.60 -2.52
CA ARG A 122 -4.37 -17.84 -1.84
C ARG A 122 -3.24 -18.54 -2.58
N ARG A 123 -2.11 -18.72 -1.89
CA ARG A 123 -0.93 -19.43 -2.38
C ARG A 123 -0.58 -20.54 -1.41
N GLU A 124 -0.27 -21.71 -1.92
CA GLU A 124 0.28 -22.81 -1.14
C GLU A 124 1.81 -22.79 -1.27
N TYR A 125 2.49 -22.91 -0.13
CA TYR A 125 3.95 -22.90 -0.11
C TYR A 125 4.49 -24.33 0.08
N PRO A 126 5.62 -24.69 -0.57
CA PRO A 126 6.23 -26.00 -0.36
C PRO A 126 6.83 -26.14 1.04
N PHE A 127 7.12 -27.37 1.43
CA PHE A 127 7.91 -27.65 2.66
C PHE A 127 9.29 -26.96 2.56
N PRO A 128 9.78 -26.32 3.63
CA PRO A 128 9.20 -26.25 4.99
C PRO A 128 8.26 -25.07 5.23
N PHE A 129 8.05 -24.17 4.29
CA PHE A 129 7.35 -22.88 4.49
C PHE A 129 5.88 -23.05 4.86
N ASN A 130 5.20 -24.06 4.31
CA ASN A 130 3.83 -24.42 4.69
C ASN A 130 3.73 -24.84 6.16
N LEU A 131 4.75 -25.51 6.71
CA LEU A 131 4.81 -25.88 8.12
C LEU A 131 5.09 -24.66 9.00
N LEU A 132 6.02 -23.78 8.61
CA LEU A 132 6.31 -22.54 9.31
C LEU A 132 5.04 -21.66 9.38
N GLU A 133 4.34 -21.48 8.26
CA GLU A 133 3.08 -20.76 8.18
C GLU A 133 2.05 -21.29 9.18
N LYS A 134 1.77 -22.59 9.15
CA LYS A 134 0.83 -23.24 10.09
C LYS A 134 1.22 -23.00 11.56
N GLN A 135 2.51 -23.11 11.87
CA GLN A 135 3.00 -22.89 13.24
C GLN A 135 2.89 -21.42 13.66
N VAL A 136 3.08 -20.48 12.76
CA VAL A 136 2.90 -19.04 13.01
C VAL A 136 1.42 -18.76 13.26
N LEU A 137 0.53 -19.16 12.34
CA LEU A 137 -0.91 -18.91 12.44
C LEU A 137 -1.54 -19.50 13.73
N ALA A 138 -1.03 -20.64 14.19
CA ALA A 138 -1.52 -21.29 15.41
C ALA A 138 -1.10 -20.57 16.73
N LYS A 139 -0.12 -19.66 16.67
CA LYS A 139 0.53 -19.16 17.89
C LYS A 139 0.64 -17.63 17.97
N ILE A 140 0.41 -16.93 16.88
CA ILE A 140 0.51 -15.47 16.84
C ILE A 140 -0.74 -14.84 17.44
N ASP A 141 -0.58 -13.74 18.17
CA ASP A 141 -1.67 -13.16 18.98
C ASP A 141 -2.62 -12.30 18.12
N PHE A 142 -2.12 -11.65 17.03
CA PHE A 142 -2.93 -10.75 16.21
C PHE A 142 -2.46 -10.71 14.74
N GLY A 143 -3.35 -10.36 13.80
CA GLY A 143 -3.03 -10.12 12.40
C GLY A 143 -3.47 -8.73 11.94
N ILE A 144 -2.58 -7.98 11.27
CA ILE A 144 -2.95 -6.78 10.50
C ILE A 144 -2.88 -7.15 9.02
N MET A 145 -3.99 -6.94 8.33
CA MET A 145 -4.12 -7.23 6.90
C MET A 145 -4.16 -5.93 6.11
N GLY A 146 -3.38 -5.83 5.05
CA GLY A 146 -3.29 -4.62 4.25
C GLY A 146 -4.56 -4.32 3.45
N ASN A 147 -5.40 -5.35 3.22
CA ASN A 147 -6.65 -5.24 2.50
C ASN A 147 -7.64 -6.35 2.90
N GLN A 148 -8.91 -6.21 2.48
CA GLN A 148 -9.97 -7.15 2.81
C GLN A 148 -9.73 -8.55 2.24
N ALA A 149 -9.22 -8.63 1.00
CA ALA A 149 -8.92 -9.91 0.37
C ALA A 149 -7.83 -10.68 1.12
N ALA A 150 -6.83 -10.00 1.72
CA ALA A 150 -5.84 -10.65 2.57
C ALA A 150 -6.49 -11.22 3.85
N ALA A 151 -7.44 -10.50 4.45
CA ALA A 151 -8.17 -11.01 5.61
C ALA A 151 -8.92 -12.32 5.27
N GLU A 152 -9.57 -12.37 4.13
CA GLU A 152 -10.27 -13.56 3.63
C GLU A 152 -9.30 -14.73 3.37
N VAL A 153 -8.17 -14.47 2.70
CA VAL A 153 -7.13 -15.47 2.43
C VAL A 153 -6.63 -16.11 3.73
N TRP A 154 -6.32 -15.30 4.76
CA TRP A 154 -5.81 -15.84 6.01
C TRP A 154 -6.88 -16.59 6.81
N ARG A 155 -8.15 -16.18 6.74
CA ARG A 155 -9.27 -16.96 7.29
C ARG A 155 -9.40 -18.31 6.58
N GLN A 156 -9.35 -18.36 5.26
CA GLN A 156 -9.37 -19.60 4.47
C GLN A 156 -8.16 -20.50 4.73
N LYS A 157 -7.02 -19.93 5.09
CA LYS A 157 -5.80 -20.67 5.49
C LYS A 157 -5.83 -21.14 6.96
N GLY A 158 -6.93 -20.88 7.68
CA GLY A 158 -7.17 -21.38 9.03
C GLY A 158 -6.72 -20.44 10.14
N TYR A 159 -6.44 -19.17 9.87
CA TYR A 159 -6.16 -18.20 10.93
C TYR A 159 -7.44 -17.88 11.72
N GLY A 160 -7.56 -18.42 12.95
CA GLY A 160 -8.69 -18.19 13.83
C GLY A 160 -8.52 -17.01 14.81
N GLY A 161 -7.33 -16.40 14.87
CA GLY A 161 -7.03 -15.30 15.78
C GLY A 161 -7.70 -13.98 15.41
N PRO A 162 -7.62 -12.96 16.28
CA PRO A 162 -8.14 -11.63 15.99
C PRO A 162 -7.34 -10.98 14.85
N LEU A 163 -8.04 -10.23 13.98
CA LEU A 163 -7.41 -9.48 12.91
C LEU A 163 -8.07 -8.11 12.73
N ARG A 164 -7.36 -7.20 12.06
CA ARG A 164 -7.87 -5.92 11.59
C ARG A 164 -7.33 -5.63 10.19
N VAL A 165 -8.15 -5.03 9.35
CA VAL A 165 -7.71 -4.52 8.05
C VAL A 165 -7.23 -3.09 8.26
N ILE A 166 -5.93 -2.87 8.07
CA ILE A 166 -5.26 -1.55 8.17
C ILE A 166 -4.22 -1.53 7.06
N PRO A 167 -4.27 -0.58 6.12
CA PRO A 167 -3.22 -0.42 5.11
C PRO A 167 -1.85 -0.24 5.76
N GLN A 168 -0.82 -0.75 5.11
CA GLN A 168 0.54 -0.67 5.66
C GLN A 168 1.02 0.78 5.80
N PHE A 169 0.69 1.60 4.79
CA PHE A 169 1.08 3.00 4.71
C PHE A 169 -0.08 3.84 4.20
N GLY A 170 -0.15 5.07 4.69
CA GLY A 170 -1.08 6.08 4.26
C GLY A 170 -0.44 7.10 3.32
N VAL A 171 -1.14 8.20 3.16
CA VAL A 171 -0.68 9.38 2.44
C VAL A 171 -0.41 10.53 3.40
N ASP A 172 0.56 11.36 3.07
CA ASP A 172 0.77 12.64 3.74
C ASP A 172 -0.13 13.71 3.09
N ALA A 173 -1.23 14.05 3.75
CA ALA A 173 -2.19 15.03 3.25
C ALA A 173 -1.66 16.48 3.26
N ALA A 174 -0.52 16.76 3.90
CA ALA A 174 0.15 18.04 3.82
C ALA A 174 1.01 18.15 2.54
N LEU A 175 1.54 17.02 2.06
CA LEU A 175 2.31 16.95 0.81
C LEU A 175 1.37 16.82 -0.41
N PHE A 176 0.35 15.97 -0.31
CA PHE A 176 -0.65 15.76 -1.36
C PHE A 176 -1.85 16.68 -1.12
N GLN A 177 -1.80 17.86 -1.72
CA GLN A 177 -2.83 18.90 -1.61
C GLN A 177 -3.45 19.20 -2.96
N PRO A 178 -4.69 19.71 -3.00
CA PRO A 178 -5.29 20.24 -4.21
C PRO A 178 -4.41 21.33 -4.82
N PRO A 179 -4.42 21.51 -6.15
CA PRO A 179 -3.74 22.64 -6.78
C PRO A 179 -4.40 23.95 -6.36
N ALA A 180 -3.60 25.00 -6.20
CA ALA A 180 -4.12 26.33 -5.84
C ALA A 180 -5.11 26.89 -6.90
N GLN A 181 -4.88 26.58 -8.17
CA GLN A 181 -5.76 26.90 -9.28
C GLN A 181 -5.58 25.87 -10.39
N ARG A 182 -6.66 25.59 -11.11
CA ARG A 182 -6.63 24.82 -12.37
C ARG A 182 -6.85 25.77 -13.52
N ASP A 183 -6.02 25.67 -14.57
CA ASP A 183 -6.18 26.45 -15.80
C ASP A 183 -7.41 25.92 -16.59
N PRO A 184 -8.48 26.69 -16.72
CA PRO A 184 -9.68 26.23 -17.43
C PRO A 184 -9.45 26.07 -18.95
N GLY A 185 -8.41 26.67 -19.50
CA GLY A 185 -8.10 26.64 -20.96
C GLY A 185 -7.32 25.40 -21.43
N ARG A 186 -6.78 24.59 -20.51
CA ARG A 186 -5.87 23.46 -20.84
C ARG A 186 -6.56 22.21 -21.43
N GLY A 187 -7.91 22.17 -21.46
CA GLY A 187 -8.68 20.99 -21.80
C GLY A 187 -8.74 19.97 -20.65
N PHE A 188 -9.34 18.80 -20.90
CA PHE A 188 -9.48 17.73 -19.93
C PHE A 188 -8.22 16.88 -19.84
N VAL A 189 -7.59 16.78 -18.67
CA VAL A 189 -6.32 16.07 -18.46
C VAL A 189 -6.56 14.79 -17.68
N ILE A 190 -6.29 13.66 -18.33
CA ILE A 190 -6.39 12.32 -17.78
C ILE A 190 -5.00 11.86 -17.36
N GLY A 191 -4.86 11.18 -16.24
CA GLY A 191 -3.61 10.57 -15.81
C GLY A 191 -3.72 9.07 -15.54
N SER A 192 -2.61 8.39 -15.74
CA SER A 192 -2.38 7.04 -15.24
C SER A 192 -0.98 6.96 -14.66
N ALA A 193 -0.85 6.54 -13.39
CA ALA A 193 0.45 6.47 -12.75
C ALA A 193 0.72 5.05 -12.24
N ASN A 194 1.66 4.39 -12.90
CA ASN A 194 2.06 3.02 -12.63
C ASN A 194 3.59 2.95 -12.56
N ARG A 195 4.14 2.44 -11.46
CA ARG A 195 5.60 2.28 -11.35
C ARG A 195 6.18 1.44 -12.50
N ARG A 196 5.42 0.42 -12.94
CA ARG A 196 5.79 -0.44 -14.08
C ARG A 196 4.65 -0.51 -15.08
N LEU A 197 4.97 -0.30 -16.35
CA LEU A 197 4.05 -0.51 -17.45
C LEU A 197 4.11 -1.99 -17.85
N VAL A 198 3.13 -2.76 -17.36
CA VAL A 198 2.96 -4.20 -17.56
C VAL A 198 1.49 -4.50 -17.91
N PRO A 199 1.16 -5.63 -18.57
CA PRO A 199 -0.19 -5.91 -19.07
C PRO A 199 -1.28 -5.82 -18.01
N GLU A 200 -0.99 -6.25 -16.78
CA GLU A 200 -1.94 -6.22 -15.66
C GLU A 200 -2.37 -4.80 -15.24
N LYS A 201 -1.67 -3.77 -15.68
CA LYS A 201 -2.05 -2.37 -15.37
C LYS A 201 -3.07 -1.77 -16.33
N GLY A 202 -3.39 -2.45 -17.44
CA GLY A 202 -4.51 -2.10 -18.33
C GLY A 202 -4.40 -0.74 -19.02
N VAL A 203 -3.19 -0.21 -19.22
CA VAL A 203 -2.97 1.10 -19.85
C VAL A 203 -3.43 1.09 -21.31
N ASP A 204 -3.37 -0.05 -21.99
CA ASP A 204 -3.92 -0.26 -23.33
C ASP A 204 -5.45 -0.03 -23.38
N LEU A 205 -6.18 -0.46 -22.36
CA LEU A 205 -7.62 -0.21 -22.23
C LEU A 205 -7.90 1.29 -22.09
N LEU A 206 -7.10 1.99 -21.27
CA LEU A 206 -7.23 3.43 -21.12
C LEU A 206 -6.97 4.18 -22.44
N LEU A 207 -5.94 3.80 -23.20
CA LEU A 207 -5.66 4.39 -24.52
C LEU A 207 -6.85 4.23 -25.48
N ARG A 208 -7.47 3.05 -25.53
CA ARG A 208 -8.65 2.79 -26.39
C ARG A 208 -9.86 3.60 -25.94
N ALA A 209 -10.16 3.63 -24.65
CA ALA A 209 -11.27 4.40 -24.09
C ALA A 209 -11.10 5.91 -24.34
N ALA A 210 -9.89 6.45 -24.12
CA ALA A 210 -9.57 7.85 -24.35
C ALA A 210 -9.63 8.24 -25.85
N ALA A 211 -9.24 7.33 -26.75
CA ALA A 211 -9.29 7.59 -28.19
C ALA A 211 -10.69 7.91 -28.72
N ARG A 212 -11.75 7.51 -28.00
CA ARG A 212 -13.17 7.79 -28.36
C ARG A 212 -13.67 9.13 -27.83
N LEU A 213 -12.89 9.83 -26.99
CA LEU A 213 -13.32 11.09 -26.41
C LEU A 213 -13.35 12.21 -27.48
N PRO A 214 -14.41 13.04 -27.47
CA PRO A 214 -14.48 14.21 -28.34
C PRO A 214 -13.63 15.37 -27.76
N GLY A 215 -13.50 16.45 -28.53
CA GLY A 215 -12.96 17.72 -28.04
C GLY A 215 -11.48 17.72 -27.67
N VAL A 216 -11.12 18.57 -26.71
CA VAL A 216 -9.73 18.80 -26.32
C VAL A 216 -9.45 18.07 -25.00
N TRP A 217 -8.55 17.09 -25.07
CA TRP A 217 -8.08 16.33 -23.93
C TRP A 217 -6.61 15.91 -24.10
N ARG A 218 -5.96 15.58 -23.01
CA ARG A 218 -4.60 15.03 -22.95
C ARG A 218 -4.55 13.83 -21.99
N LEU A 219 -3.65 12.91 -22.26
CA LEU A 219 -3.40 11.75 -21.39
C LEU A 219 -1.93 11.72 -20.99
N HIS A 220 -1.67 11.76 -19.69
CA HIS A 220 -0.36 11.62 -19.07
C HIS A 220 -0.19 10.22 -18.51
N ILE A 221 0.87 9.51 -18.91
CA ILE A 221 1.19 8.15 -18.45
C ILE A 221 2.52 8.17 -17.74
N ALA A 222 2.48 8.14 -16.40
CA ALA A 222 3.65 8.00 -15.57
C ALA A 222 4.01 6.52 -15.36
N GLY A 223 5.29 6.20 -15.49
CA GLY A 223 5.87 4.87 -15.35
C GLY A 223 6.69 4.44 -16.53
N ASP A 224 7.39 3.32 -16.37
CA ASP A 224 8.17 2.68 -17.43
C ASP A 224 8.09 1.15 -17.31
N GLY A 225 8.37 0.43 -18.38
CA GLY A 225 8.31 -1.03 -18.36
C GLY A 225 8.21 -1.66 -19.75
N PRO A 226 8.13 -3.02 -19.79
CA PRO A 226 8.15 -3.76 -21.04
C PRO A 226 7.01 -3.42 -22.01
N GLU A 227 5.87 -2.95 -21.49
CA GLU A 227 4.72 -2.58 -22.33
C GLU A 227 4.84 -1.20 -22.98
N ARG A 228 5.79 -0.36 -22.59
CA ARG A 228 5.91 0.99 -23.13
C ARG A 228 5.97 1.04 -24.66
N PRO A 229 6.81 0.23 -25.35
CA PRO A 229 6.86 0.27 -26.82
C PRO A 229 5.54 -0.14 -27.49
N SER A 230 4.83 -1.12 -26.92
CA SER A 230 3.53 -1.57 -27.44
C SER A 230 2.44 -0.52 -27.23
N LEU A 231 2.45 0.18 -26.08
CA LEU A 231 1.52 1.27 -25.77
C LEU A 231 1.75 2.50 -26.66
N GLU A 232 2.99 2.88 -26.92
CA GLU A 232 3.35 3.95 -27.87
C GLU A 232 2.90 3.61 -29.30
N LYS A 233 3.10 2.35 -29.73
CA LYS A 233 2.59 1.88 -31.02
C LYS A 233 1.07 1.95 -31.09
N LEU A 234 0.38 1.52 -30.03
CA LEU A 234 -1.08 1.57 -29.95
C LEU A 234 -1.60 3.01 -30.01
N ALA A 235 -0.97 3.97 -29.33
CA ALA A 235 -1.36 5.37 -29.38
C ALA A 235 -1.28 5.95 -30.82
N ARG A 236 -0.24 5.57 -31.59
CA ARG A 236 -0.11 5.93 -33.01
C ARG A 236 -1.19 5.27 -33.88
N GLN A 237 -1.47 3.98 -33.69
CA GLN A 237 -2.51 3.25 -34.39
C GLN A 237 -3.91 3.81 -34.15
N LEU A 238 -4.18 4.31 -32.95
CA LEU A 238 -5.43 4.96 -32.57
C LEU A 238 -5.50 6.44 -33.04
N GLY A 239 -4.44 7.00 -33.64
CA GLY A 239 -4.38 8.39 -34.08
C GLY A 239 -4.36 9.42 -32.93
N ILE A 240 -3.95 9.05 -31.75
CA ILE A 240 -3.97 9.92 -30.55
C ILE A 240 -2.57 10.26 -30.02
N TRP A 241 -1.52 9.92 -30.76
CA TRP A 241 -0.14 10.11 -30.32
C TRP A 241 0.16 11.53 -29.82
N GLU A 242 -0.31 12.56 -30.49
CA GLU A 242 -0.10 13.97 -30.14
C GLU A 242 -0.85 14.41 -28.87
N ARG A 243 -1.74 13.56 -28.35
CA ARG A 243 -2.51 13.79 -27.13
C ARG A 243 -2.00 12.98 -25.95
N VAL A 244 -1.05 12.05 -26.16
CA VAL A 244 -0.54 11.14 -25.13
C VAL A 244 0.91 11.47 -24.82
N GLN A 245 1.19 11.71 -23.54
CA GLN A 245 2.54 11.93 -23.03
C GLN A 245 2.95 10.79 -22.12
N PHE A 246 4.10 10.17 -22.42
CA PHE A 246 4.74 9.17 -21.56
C PHE A 246 5.79 9.88 -20.71
N ASP A 247 5.47 10.13 -19.44
CA ASP A 247 6.29 10.93 -18.50
C ASP A 247 7.50 10.17 -17.93
N GLY A 248 7.58 8.85 -18.19
CA GLY A 248 8.59 8.01 -17.57
C GLY A 248 8.33 7.80 -16.07
N VAL A 249 9.36 7.42 -15.33
CA VAL A 249 9.25 7.17 -13.89
C VAL A 249 9.14 8.48 -13.12
N VAL A 250 7.97 8.75 -12.53
CA VAL A 250 7.75 9.88 -11.63
C VAL A 250 8.16 9.45 -10.21
N THR A 251 9.08 10.19 -9.60
CA THR A 251 9.53 9.93 -8.22
C THR A 251 8.47 10.31 -7.18
N SER A 252 8.58 9.77 -5.97
CA SER A 252 7.64 10.12 -4.88
C SER A 252 7.62 11.63 -4.57
N ALA A 253 8.74 12.32 -4.73
CA ALA A 253 8.82 13.77 -4.55
C ALA A 253 8.12 14.57 -5.66
N GLN A 254 8.06 14.03 -6.88
CA GLN A 254 7.42 14.67 -8.03
C GLN A 254 5.93 14.32 -8.15
N MET A 255 5.50 13.24 -7.49
CA MET A 255 4.13 12.71 -7.63
C MET A 255 3.04 13.73 -7.25
N PRO A 256 3.16 14.56 -6.18
CA PRO A 256 2.15 15.58 -5.90
C PRO A 256 1.95 16.55 -7.07
N GLY A 257 3.04 17.10 -7.63
CA GLY A 257 2.96 18.01 -8.79
C GLY A 257 2.44 17.34 -10.06
N TYR A 258 2.71 16.05 -10.25
CA TYR A 258 2.12 15.27 -11.34
C TYR A 258 0.60 15.16 -11.18
N LEU A 259 0.12 14.76 -9.99
CA LEU A 259 -1.30 14.56 -9.73
C LEU A 259 -2.09 15.88 -9.79
N GLN A 260 -1.52 16.98 -9.31
CA GLN A 260 -2.16 18.30 -9.35
C GLN A 260 -2.47 18.81 -10.77
N GLN A 261 -1.80 18.26 -11.79
CA GLN A 261 -2.07 18.60 -13.19
C GLN A 261 -3.27 17.85 -13.78
N LEU A 262 -3.81 16.84 -13.09
CA LEU A 262 -4.84 15.96 -13.62
C LEU A 262 -6.24 16.44 -13.23
N ASP A 263 -7.22 16.16 -14.09
CA ASP A 263 -8.64 16.27 -13.82
C ASP A 263 -9.23 14.91 -13.41
N ALA A 264 -8.67 13.83 -13.94
CA ALA A 264 -9.04 12.47 -13.57
C ALA A 264 -7.81 11.55 -13.54
N LEU A 265 -7.73 10.65 -12.57
CA LEU A 265 -6.77 9.55 -12.54
C LEU A 265 -7.47 8.23 -12.81
N VAL A 266 -6.90 7.42 -13.71
CA VAL A 266 -7.42 6.09 -14.04
C VAL A 266 -6.46 5.01 -13.56
N LEU A 267 -6.99 4.03 -12.82
CA LEU A 267 -6.30 2.79 -12.48
C LEU A 267 -7.07 1.60 -13.08
N ALA A 268 -6.66 1.18 -14.27
CA ALA A 268 -7.34 0.16 -15.08
C ALA A 268 -6.82 -1.26 -14.85
N SER A 269 -6.35 -1.56 -13.64
CA SER A 269 -5.73 -2.85 -13.31
C SER A 269 -6.64 -4.03 -13.61
N ARG A 270 -6.05 -5.15 -14.08
CA ARG A 270 -6.72 -6.41 -14.42
C ARG A 270 -6.36 -7.47 -13.41
N THR A 271 -7.31 -8.32 -13.06
CA THR A 271 -7.05 -9.52 -12.27
C THR A 271 -6.48 -10.62 -13.18
N LEU A 272 -5.33 -11.15 -12.82
CA LEU A 272 -4.70 -12.33 -13.44
C LEU A 272 -4.71 -13.50 -12.45
N PRO A 273 -4.53 -14.76 -12.90
CA PRO A 273 -4.50 -15.91 -12.01
C PRO A 273 -3.47 -15.81 -10.86
N ASN A 274 -2.38 -15.10 -11.10
CA ASN A 274 -1.27 -14.93 -10.15
C ASN A 274 -1.08 -13.50 -9.66
N TRP A 275 -1.93 -12.55 -10.04
CA TRP A 275 -1.83 -11.16 -9.67
C TRP A 275 -3.19 -10.45 -9.64
N LYS A 276 -3.43 -9.63 -8.64
CA LYS A 276 -4.49 -8.62 -8.59
C LYS A 276 -4.04 -7.42 -7.76
N GLU A 277 -4.65 -6.26 -7.99
CA GLU A 277 -4.27 -5.05 -7.27
C GLU A 277 -4.43 -5.23 -5.76
N GLN A 278 -3.36 -4.92 -5.00
CA GLN A 278 -3.36 -5.09 -3.56
C GLN A 278 -3.95 -3.89 -2.82
N PHE A 279 -3.78 -2.69 -3.37
CA PHE A 279 -4.27 -1.46 -2.74
C PHE A 279 -4.54 -0.34 -3.75
N GLY A 280 -3.61 -0.07 -4.68
CA GLY A 280 -3.72 1.06 -5.60
C GLY A 280 -3.38 2.39 -4.92
N ARG A 281 -2.20 2.47 -4.28
CA ARG A 281 -1.74 3.64 -3.51
C ARG A 281 -1.94 4.98 -4.21
N VAL A 282 -1.74 5.02 -5.53
CA VAL A 282 -1.92 6.24 -6.33
C VAL A 282 -3.35 6.78 -6.27
N LEU A 283 -4.35 5.95 -5.97
CA LEU A 283 -5.73 6.38 -5.81
C LEU A 283 -5.89 7.30 -4.59
N ILE A 284 -5.32 6.91 -3.44
CA ILE A 284 -5.38 7.75 -2.24
C ILE A 284 -4.52 9.02 -2.38
N GLU A 285 -3.44 8.96 -3.15
CA GLU A 285 -2.60 10.11 -3.48
C GLU A 285 -3.37 11.10 -4.39
N ALA A 286 -4.08 10.62 -5.41
CA ALA A 286 -4.91 11.42 -6.30
C ALA A 286 -6.13 12.02 -5.58
N MET A 287 -6.84 11.20 -4.80
CA MET A 287 -7.96 11.67 -3.97
C MET A 287 -7.52 12.73 -2.96
N ALA A 288 -6.33 12.61 -2.38
CA ALA A 288 -5.76 13.65 -1.50
C ALA A 288 -5.55 14.99 -2.23
N CYS A 289 -5.26 14.96 -3.53
CA CYS A 289 -5.13 16.13 -4.40
C CYS A 289 -6.46 16.60 -5.01
N GLU A 290 -7.62 16.07 -4.56
CA GLU A 290 -8.95 16.35 -5.13
C GLU A 290 -9.03 16.04 -6.63
N VAL A 291 -8.34 15.02 -7.07
CA VAL A 291 -8.44 14.50 -8.45
C VAL A 291 -9.50 13.41 -8.49
N ALA A 292 -10.47 13.52 -9.39
CA ALA A 292 -11.49 12.49 -9.58
C ALA A 292 -10.81 11.16 -9.98
N VAL A 293 -11.21 10.05 -9.35
CA VAL A 293 -10.60 8.74 -9.61
C VAL A 293 -11.58 7.81 -10.31
N VAL A 294 -11.06 7.04 -11.27
CA VAL A 294 -11.78 5.99 -11.98
C VAL A 294 -10.98 4.70 -11.84
N GLY A 295 -11.58 3.65 -11.30
CA GLY A 295 -10.90 2.39 -11.05
C GLY A 295 -11.59 1.19 -11.68
N ALA A 296 -10.81 0.20 -12.13
CA ALA A 296 -11.36 -1.10 -12.49
C ALA A 296 -11.86 -1.85 -11.25
N ASN A 297 -12.88 -2.70 -11.40
CA ASN A 297 -13.36 -3.61 -10.35
C ASN A 297 -12.35 -4.76 -10.11
N SER A 298 -11.11 -4.42 -9.79
CA SER A 298 -9.99 -5.33 -9.59
C SER A 298 -9.40 -5.22 -8.19
N GLY A 299 -9.29 -6.34 -7.51
CA GLY A 299 -8.63 -6.42 -6.19
C GLY A 299 -9.23 -5.47 -5.16
N GLU A 300 -8.40 -4.61 -4.57
CA GLU A 300 -8.81 -3.67 -3.52
C GLU A 300 -9.28 -2.30 -4.06
N ILE A 301 -9.19 -2.06 -5.37
CA ILE A 301 -9.56 -0.77 -5.99
C ILE A 301 -10.97 -0.30 -5.56
N PRO A 302 -12.04 -1.13 -5.63
CA PRO A 302 -13.37 -0.71 -5.22
C PRO A 302 -13.46 -0.32 -3.75
N ASN A 303 -12.78 -1.04 -2.86
CA ASN A 303 -12.77 -0.76 -1.43
C ASN A 303 -12.01 0.53 -1.09
N VAL A 304 -10.91 0.81 -1.80
CA VAL A 304 -10.14 2.05 -1.64
C VAL A 304 -10.95 3.26 -2.10
N ILE A 305 -11.55 3.19 -3.27
CA ILE A 305 -12.36 4.28 -3.85
C ILE A 305 -13.67 4.47 -3.06
N GLY A 306 -14.39 3.38 -2.74
CA GLY A 306 -15.72 3.45 -2.15
C GLY A 306 -16.67 4.25 -3.03
N GLU A 307 -17.45 5.16 -2.40
CA GLU A 307 -18.37 6.06 -3.08
C GLU A 307 -17.73 7.36 -3.59
N ALA A 308 -16.41 7.53 -3.37
CA ALA A 308 -15.68 8.76 -3.68
C ALA A 308 -15.05 8.78 -5.08
N GLY A 309 -15.49 7.92 -5.99
CA GLY A 309 -15.01 7.83 -7.37
C GLY A 309 -15.85 6.89 -8.20
N LEU A 310 -15.41 6.57 -9.40
CA LEU A 310 -16.15 5.75 -10.36
C LEU A 310 -15.48 4.39 -10.53
N ILE A 311 -16.29 3.32 -10.58
CA ILE A 311 -15.84 1.95 -10.77
C ILE A 311 -16.39 1.40 -12.08
N PHE A 312 -15.54 0.76 -12.87
CA PHE A 312 -15.96 0.08 -14.11
C PHE A 312 -15.56 -1.41 -14.08
N PRO A 313 -16.31 -2.29 -14.79
CA PRO A 313 -15.95 -3.70 -14.91
C PRO A 313 -14.58 -3.88 -15.56
N GLU A 314 -13.78 -4.84 -15.08
CA GLU A 314 -12.49 -5.16 -15.70
C GLU A 314 -12.64 -5.43 -17.21
N ASN A 315 -11.74 -4.88 -18.02
CA ASN A 315 -11.71 -4.98 -19.48
C ASN A 315 -12.91 -4.35 -20.21
N ASP A 316 -13.76 -3.61 -19.54
CA ASP A 316 -14.87 -2.91 -20.19
C ASP A 316 -14.41 -1.50 -20.66
N GLU A 317 -13.97 -1.44 -21.94
CA GLU A 317 -13.54 -0.22 -22.60
C GLU A 317 -14.67 0.83 -22.67
N MET A 318 -15.91 0.37 -22.89
CA MET A 318 -17.04 1.30 -23.07
C MET A 318 -17.49 1.90 -21.75
N ALA A 319 -17.52 1.12 -20.68
CA ALA A 319 -17.81 1.65 -19.34
C ALA A 319 -16.74 2.69 -18.92
N LEU A 320 -15.45 2.39 -19.15
CA LEU A 320 -14.37 3.36 -18.89
C LEU A 320 -14.54 4.63 -19.75
N HIS A 321 -14.81 4.48 -21.04
CA HIS A 321 -15.08 5.61 -21.93
C HIS A 321 -16.23 6.49 -21.41
N HIS A 322 -17.37 5.90 -21.03
CA HIS A 322 -18.52 6.64 -20.51
C HIS A 322 -18.19 7.41 -19.23
N HIS A 323 -17.42 6.82 -18.30
CA HIS A 323 -16.96 7.52 -17.10
C HIS A 323 -16.06 8.72 -17.43
N LEU A 324 -15.11 8.55 -18.35
CA LEU A 324 -14.23 9.64 -18.81
C LEU A 324 -15.01 10.74 -19.51
N LEU A 325 -15.99 10.38 -20.35
CA LEU A 325 -16.85 11.35 -21.05
C LEU A 325 -17.69 12.17 -20.05
N ASN A 326 -18.30 11.53 -19.06
CA ASN A 326 -19.07 12.21 -18.02
C ASN A 326 -18.18 13.17 -17.21
N LEU A 327 -16.99 12.73 -16.81
CA LEU A 327 -16.03 13.59 -16.13
C LEU A 327 -15.55 14.76 -17.01
N MET A 328 -15.34 14.55 -18.29
CA MET A 328 -14.95 15.58 -19.23
C MET A 328 -16.05 16.65 -19.38
N GLN A 329 -17.32 16.24 -19.43
CA GLN A 329 -18.46 17.11 -19.66
C GLN A 329 -18.97 17.85 -18.42
N SER A 330 -18.67 17.35 -17.22
CA SER A 330 -19.18 17.89 -15.95
C SER A 330 -18.05 18.28 -15.00
N ALA A 331 -17.76 19.58 -14.89
CA ALA A 331 -16.83 20.11 -13.90
C ALA A 331 -17.35 19.85 -12.47
N THR A 332 -18.66 20.06 -12.24
CA THR A 332 -19.31 19.79 -10.94
C THR A 332 -19.07 18.33 -10.49
N LEU A 333 -19.24 17.36 -11.38
CA LEU A 333 -19.00 15.95 -11.04
C LEU A 333 -17.53 15.71 -10.64
N ARG A 334 -16.57 16.32 -11.35
CA ARG A 334 -15.15 16.24 -10.97
C ARG A 334 -14.88 16.84 -9.60
N ASP A 335 -15.44 18.01 -9.32
CA ASP A 335 -15.24 18.73 -8.06
C ASP A 335 -15.89 17.98 -6.89
N ASP A 336 -17.09 17.45 -7.07
CA ASP A 336 -17.79 16.64 -6.04
C ASP A 336 -17.02 15.35 -5.73
N LEU A 337 -16.59 14.62 -6.75
CA LEU A 337 -15.81 13.40 -6.55
C LEU A 337 -14.43 13.70 -5.96
N GLY A 338 -13.79 14.79 -6.37
CA GLY A 338 -12.53 15.25 -5.80
C GLY A 338 -12.64 15.56 -4.31
N ALA A 339 -13.64 16.37 -3.92
CA ALA A 339 -13.90 16.73 -2.53
C ALA A 339 -14.22 15.49 -1.66
N ASN A 340 -15.12 14.63 -2.14
CA ASN A 340 -15.46 13.36 -1.47
C ASN A 340 -14.24 12.45 -1.34
N GLY A 341 -13.38 12.37 -2.38
CA GLY A 341 -12.14 11.63 -2.38
C GLY A 341 -11.19 12.12 -1.29
N ARG A 342 -10.96 13.42 -1.22
CA ARG A 342 -10.11 14.01 -0.19
C ARG A 342 -10.65 13.76 1.21
N GLN A 343 -11.95 13.95 1.44
CA GLN A 343 -12.57 13.68 2.73
C GLN A 343 -12.41 12.22 3.15
N ARG A 344 -12.58 11.28 2.21
CA ARG A 344 -12.35 9.85 2.45
C ARG A 344 -10.90 9.57 2.85
N VAL A 345 -9.93 10.20 2.17
CA VAL A 345 -8.51 10.06 2.52
C VAL A 345 -8.22 10.59 3.92
N LEU A 346 -8.73 11.77 4.25
CA LEU A 346 -8.54 12.38 5.58
C LEU A 346 -9.12 11.51 6.70
N ASN A 347 -10.22 10.83 6.44
CA ASN A 347 -10.90 9.98 7.43
C ASN A 347 -10.25 8.60 7.59
N HIS A 348 -9.61 8.04 6.52
CA HIS A 348 -9.23 6.62 6.51
C HIS A 348 -7.79 6.33 6.11
N TYR A 349 -7.13 7.22 5.35
CA TYR A 349 -5.88 6.86 4.67
C TYR A 349 -4.71 7.81 4.94
N THR A 350 -4.82 8.71 5.91
CA THR A 350 -3.65 9.50 6.35
C THR A 350 -2.69 8.64 7.17
N GLN A 351 -1.41 9.03 7.21
CA GLN A 351 -0.41 8.35 8.06
C GLN A 351 -0.82 8.39 9.53
N SER A 352 -1.39 9.51 10.01
CA SER A 352 -1.87 9.64 11.39
C SER A 352 -3.05 8.72 11.70
N GLN A 353 -4.00 8.56 10.77
CA GLN A 353 -5.13 7.65 10.96
C GLN A 353 -4.66 6.18 11.02
N ILE A 354 -3.77 5.78 10.11
CA ILE A 354 -3.18 4.44 10.10
C ILE A 354 -2.36 4.17 11.37
N ALA A 355 -1.61 5.17 11.85
CA ALA A 355 -0.88 5.08 13.10
C ALA A 355 -1.84 4.91 14.29
N HIS A 356 -2.90 5.72 14.36
CA HIS A 356 -3.93 5.64 15.41
C HIS A 356 -4.57 4.24 15.45
N GLU A 357 -4.99 3.70 14.31
CA GLU A 357 -5.55 2.35 14.25
C GLU A 357 -4.54 1.26 14.62
N THR A 358 -3.27 1.42 14.24
CA THR A 358 -2.19 0.50 14.61
C THR A 358 -1.96 0.50 16.12
N VAL A 359 -1.95 1.69 16.76
CA VAL A 359 -1.81 1.83 18.21
C VAL A 359 -3.02 1.25 18.95
N ALA A 360 -4.23 1.43 18.42
CA ALA A 360 -5.44 0.81 18.98
C ALA A 360 -5.35 -0.73 18.97
N VAL A 361 -4.72 -1.33 17.95
CA VAL A 361 -4.43 -2.78 17.94
C VAL A 361 -3.46 -3.15 19.08
N TYR A 362 -2.39 -2.37 19.29
CA TYR A 362 -1.45 -2.64 20.38
C TYR A 362 -2.15 -2.62 21.75
N HIS A 363 -2.98 -1.61 22.01
CA HIS A 363 -3.75 -1.53 23.26
C HIS A 363 -4.70 -2.73 23.41
N LYS A 364 -5.42 -3.11 22.36
CA LYS A 364 -6.31 -4.28 22.39
C LYS A 364 -5.57 -5.57 22.73
N MET A 365 -4.34 -5.75 22.21
CA MET A 365 -3.53 -6.94 22.48
C MET A 365 -3.10 -7.04 23.96
N ILE A 366 -2.81 -5.91 24.60
CA ILE A 366 -2.39 -5.87 25.99
C ILE A 366 -3.59 -6.00 26.93
N ASN A 367 -4.70 -5.30 26.69
CA ASN A 367 -5.89 -5.32 27.56
C ASN A 367 -6.55 -6.71 27.57
N ASN A 368 -6.66 -7.41 26.46
CA ASN A 368 -7.17 -8.78 26.39
C ASN A 368 -6.29 -9.80 27.14
N ALA A 369 -5.05 -9.44 27.49
CA ALA A 369 -4.20 -10.27 28.35
C ALA A 369 -4.54 -10.07 29.83
N SER A 370 -4.96 -8.87 30.23
CA SER A 370 -5.35 -8.53 31.60
C SER A 370 -6.65 -9.25 32.01
N ASP A 371 -7.63 -9.31 31.09
CA ASP A 371 -8.91 -9.98 31.37
C ASP A 371 -8.79 -11.51 31.54
N LYS A 372 -7.84 -12.15 30.85
CA LYS A 372 -7.57 -13.59 31.03
C LYS A 372 -6.86 -13.93 32.32
N THR A 373 -6.14 -12.97 32.93
CA THR A 373 -5.43 -13.16 34.17
C THR A 373 -6.35 -12.98 35.38
N ILE A 374 -7.41 -12.16 35.23
CA ILE A 374 -8.42 -11.91 36.30
C ILE A 374 -9.43 -13.07 36.40
N SER A 375 -9.66 -13.81 35.33
CA SER A 375 -10.60 -14.95 35.29
C SER A 375 -9.96 -16.30 35.66
N ALA A 376 -8.68 -16.34 36.05
CA ALA A 376 -7.94 -17.54 36.40
C ALA A 376 -7.50 -17.57 37.89
N ASN A 377 -8.02 -16.66 38.74
CA ASN A 377 -7.82 -16.66 40.22
C ASN A 377 -9.14 -16.97 40.95
#